data_6a4a95a57a076dfb55804e132135a0a0
#
_entry.id   6a4a95a57a076dfb55804e132135a0a0
#
_cell.length_a   1.000
_cell.length_b   1.000
_cell.length_c   1.000
_cell.angle_alpha   90.00
_cell.angle_beta   90.00
_cell.angle_gamma   90.00
#
_symmetry.space_group_name_H-M   'P 1'
#
loop_
_entity.id
_entity.type
_entity.pdbx_description
1 polymer ?
#
loop_
_entity_poly.entity_id
_entity_poly.type
_entity_poly.pdbx_seq_one_letter_code
_entity_poly.pdbx_strand_id
1 'polypeptide(L)'
;MGNFIRAQSLQILGVRMGVKLADIIPPEALEVISLKHLSGKAISIDGYNTLYQFLSIIRGPDGRPLQDRKGRVTSHLSGLFFRTTNMIKEGLRIVYVFDGQPPELKKAILRKRLELREKARRLYSEALAAGELEEARKYAAQSATLESYMVETATKLLDAMGIPYIVAPSEGEAQAAYLAARGDTWASASQDFDSLLFGTPRLVRNLSIVGRRKLPGRNEYVSIEPELITAEKLFSSLGIGRRELVDMAILIGTDYFEGVKGIGPKKAYNLIKTHGSAEAALKALGKQPEVDIEAVRKLFLEPEVKKDYVLEWREIDRERVIKLLCDEHDFSPERVEKELNEVEAILAEKRKATSLDRWLSG
;
A
#
# COMPACT_ATOMS: atom_id res chain seq x y z
N MET A 1 20.78 -17.46 -2.80
CA MET A 1 19.92 -17.41 -1.60
C MET A 1 19.13 -16.09 -1.45
N GLY A 2 19.54 -14.97 -2.07
CA GLY A 2 18.83 -13.69 -1.97
C GLY A 2 17.46 -13.59 -2.65
N ASN A 3 17.17 -14.40 -3.66
CA ASN A 3 15.92 -14.33 -4.43
C ASN A 3 14.70 -15.04 -3.79
N PHE A 4 14.91 -15.93 -2.83
CA PHE A 4 13.82 -16.67 -2.17
C PHE A 4 13.12 -15.86 -1.07
N ILE A 5 13.82 -14.91 -0.48
CA ILE A 5 13.27 -14.04 0.60
C ILE A 5 12.39 -12.94 0.02
N ARG A 6 12.63 -12.52 -1.24
CA ARG A 6 11.89 -11.45 -1.93
C ARG A 6 10.40 -11.75 -2.19
N ALA A 7 10.02 -13.02 -2.36
CA ALA A 7 8.64 -13.41 -2.71
C ALA A 7 7.75 -13.76 -1.51
N GLN A 8 8.31 -13.97 -0.32
CA GLN A 8 7.55 -14.48 0.83
C GLN A 8 6.88 -13.42 1.71
N SER A 9 7.18 -12.13 1.52
CA SER A 9 6.69 -11.09 2.44
C SER A 9 5.18 -10.83 2.38
N LEU A 10 4.47 -11.28 1.35
CA LEU A 10 3.02 -11.04 1.18
C LEU A 10 2.16 -12.30 1.00
N GLN A 11 2.76 -13.48 0.88
CA GLN A 11 1.98 -14.74 0.83
C GLN A 11 1.30 -15.12 2.17
N ILE A 12 1.55 -14.37 3.24
CA ILE A 12 0.97 -14.63 4.57
C ILE A 12 -0.54 -14.40 4.58
N LEU A 13 -1.08 -13.62 3.65
CA LEU A 13 -2.50 -13.21 3.71
C LEU A 13 -3.46 -14.13 2.98
N GLY A 14 -3.00 -15.08 2.15
CA GLY A 14 -3.91 -16.00 1.42
C GLY A 14 -4.96 -15.30 0.52
N VAL A 15 -5.11 -14.01 0.66
CA VAL A 15 -5.98 -13.15 -0.15
C VAL A 15 -5.11 -12.48 -1.20
N ARG A 16 -5.40 -12.73 -2.47
CA ARG A 16 -4.73 -12.10 -3.59
C ARG A 16 -5.08 -10.61 -3.59
N MET A 17 -4.09 -9.74 -3.36
CA MET A 17 -4.21 -8.31 -3.59
C MET A 17 -3.25 -7.96 -4.73
N GLY A 18 -3.73 -7.22 -5.73
CA GLY A 18 -2.94 -6.76 -6.86
C GLY A 18 -2.38 -7.84 -7.79
N VAL A 19 -1.71 -7.39 -8.84
CA VAL A 19 -1.11 -8.25 -9.89
C VAL A 19 0.26 -8.77 -9.46
N LYS A 20 0.56 -10.03 -9.74
CA LYS A 20 1.87 -10.64 -9.46
C LYS A 20 2.84 -10.35 -10.59
N LEU A 21 3.63 -9.30 -10.50
CA LEU A 21 4.64 -8.94 -11.51
C LEU A 21 6.09 -9.15 -11.04
N ALA A 22 6.32 -9.52 -9.79
CA ALA A 22 7.66 -9.61 -9.20
C ALA A 22 8.67 -10.42 -10.02
N ASP A 23 8.21 -11.52 -10.65
CA ASP A 23 9.09 -12.45 -11.38
C ASP A 23 9.60 -11.90 -12.71
N ILE A 24 9.05 -10.79 -13.20
CA ILE A 24 9.44 -10.15 -14.46
C ILE A 24 10.05 -8.76 -14.26
N ILE A 25 10.10 -8.24 -13.03
CA ILE A 25 10.75 -6.96 -12.78
C ILE A 25 12.27 -7.13 -13.00
N PRO A 26 12.85 -6.46 -14.00
CA PRO A 26 14.28 -6.54 -14.26
C PRO A 26 15.08 -5.94 -13.09
N PRO A 27 16.27 -6.49 -12.78
CA PRO A 27 17.11 -5.97 -11.69
C PRO A 27 17.45 -4.49 -11.81
N GLU A 28 17.64 -4.01 -13.03
CA GLU A 28 17.96 -2.60 -13.35
C GLU A 28 16.78 -1.64 -13.12
N ALA A 29 15.56 -2.16 -13.11
CA ALA A 29 14.35 -1.37 -12.82
C ALA A 29 14.01 -1.30 -11.33
N LEU A 30 14.65 -2.14 -10.49
CA LEU A 30 14.39 -2.24 -9.06
C LEU A 30 15.65 -1.86 -8.27
N GLU A 31 15.53 -0.90 -7.37
CA GLU A 31 16.60 -0.43 -6.49
C GLU A 31 16.14 -0.53 -5.03
N VAL A 32 16.95 -1.12 -4.17
CA VAL A 32 16.75 -1.06 -2.72
C VAL A 32 17.30 0.27 -2.22
N ILE A 33 16.46 1.07 -1.60
CA ILE A 33 16.80 2.42 -1.16
C ILE A 33 16.60 2.57 0.36
N SER A 34 17.19 3.59 0.95
CA SER A 34 16.91 3.97 2.34
C SER A 34 15.81 5.04 2.42
N LEU A 35 15.17 5.21 3.58
CA LEU A 35 14.25 6.33 3.80
C LEU A 35 14.94 7.68 3.57
N LYS A 36 16.22 7.82 3.90
CA LYS A 36 17.01 9.04 3.64
C LYS A 36 17.07 9.40 2.15
N HIS A 37 17.07 8.42 1.26
CA HIS A 37 17.00 8.67 -0.19
C HIS A 37 15.71 9.40 -0.60
N LEU A 38 14.66 9.25 0.18
CA LEU A 38 13.35 9.88 -0.04
C LEU A 38 13.21 11.24 0.66
N SER A 39 14.23 11.70 1.39
CA SER A 39 14.19 13.00 2.07
C SER A 39 13.89 14.15 1.11
N GLY A 40 13.00 15.05 1.50
CA GLY A 40 12.53 16.17 0.69
C GLY A 40 11.48 15.81 -0.37
N LYS A 41 11.26 14.51 -0.64
CA LYS A 41 10.33 14.06 -1.68
C LYS A 41 8.91 13.94 -1.15
N ALA A 42 7.93 14.32 -1.98
CA ALA A 42 6.52 14.08 -1.70
C ALA A 42 6.13 12.69 -2.23
N ILE A 43 5.46 11.90 -1.41
CA ILE A 43 5.05 10.52 -1.73
C ILE A 43 3.55 10.38 -1.50
N SER A 44 2.82 9.91 -2.52
CA SER A 44 1.41 9.53 -2.39
C SER A 44 1.30 8.07 -1.97
N ILE A 45 0.64 7.82 -0.85
CA ILE A 45 0.53 6.49 -0.24
C ILE A 45 -0.91 5.99 -0.35
N ASP A 46 -1.08 4.76 -0.83
CA ASP A 46 -2.37 4.07 -0.76
C ASP A 46 -2.77 3.87 0.71
N GLY A 47 -3.79 4.61 1.14
CA GLY A 47 -4.27 4.64 2.52
C GLY A 47 -4.94 3.34 2.92
N TYR A 48 -5.81 2.77 2.06
CA TYR A 48 -6.51 1.53 2.37
C TYR A 48 -5.54 0.35 2.50
N ASN A 49 -4.65 0.18 1.55
CA ASN A 49 -3.62 -0.87 1.60
C ASN A 49 -2.76 -0.73 2.86
N THR A 50 -2.35 0.50 3.18
CA THR A 50 -1.53 0.80 4.36
C THR A 50 -2.28 0.48 5.68
N LEU A 51 -3.55 0.88 5.82
CA LEU A 51 -4.34 0.54 7.01
C LEU A 51 -4.55 -0.96 7.15
N TYR A 52 -4.82 -1.68 6.04
CA TYR A 52 -4.89 -3.15 6.06
C TYR A 52 -3.58 -3.80 6.52
N GLN A 53 -2.44 -3.28 6.09
CA GLN A 53 -1.13 -3.77 6.55
C GLN A 53 -0.97 -3.57 8.05
N PHE A 54 -1.34 -2.40 8.57
CA PHE A 54 -1.25 -2.14 10.01
C PHE A 54 -2.14 -3.08 10.82
N LEU A 55 -3.38 -3.31 10.37
CA LEU A 55 -4.30 -4.26 10.99
C LEU A 55 -3.77 -5.70 10.96
N SER A 56 -3.00 -6.06 9.94
CA SER A 56 -2.44 -7.40 9.78
C SER A 56 -1.18 -7.61 10.60
N ILE A 57 -0.34 -6.57 10.76
CA ILE A 57 1.02 -6.67 11.33
C ILE A 57 1.06 -6.22 12.79
N ILE A 58 0.33 -5.15 13.15
CA ILE A 58 0.37 -4.55 14.48
C ILE A 58 -0.64 -5.26 15.37
N ARG A 59 -0.12 -6.19 16.19
CA ARG A 59 -0.92 -7.07 17.04
C ARG A 59 -0.27 -7.26 18.38
N GLY A 60 -1.09 -7.62 19.37
CA GLY A 60 -0.62 -8.02 20.69
C GLY A 60 0.10 -9.38 20.67
N PRO A 61 0.72 -9.76 21.79
CA PRO A 61 1.43 -11.04 21.92
C PRO A 61 0.55 -12.26 21.66
N ASP A 62 -0.74 -12.14 21.92
CA ASP A 62 -1.78 -13.16 21.69
C ASP A 62 -2.28 -13.21 20.22
N GLY A 63 -1.73 -12.37 19.35
CA GLY A 63 -2.13 -12.27 17.94
C GLY A 63 -3.39 -11.46 17.69
N ARG A 64 -4.05 -10.93 18.73
CA ARG A 64 -5.21 -10.04 18.58
C ARG A 64 -4.76 -8.64 18.11
N PRO A 65 -5.59 -7.92 17.33
CA PRO A 65 -5.32 -6.51 17.06
C PRO A 65 -5.29 -5.71 18.36
N LEU A 66 -4.53 -4.62 18.40
CA LEU A 66 -4.55 -3.68 19.51
C LEU A 66 -5.96 -3.09 19.64
N GLN A 67 -6.42 -2.92 20.87
CA GLN A 67 -7.75 -2.41 21.18
C GLN A 67 -7.69 -1.40 22.33
N ASP A 68 -8.62 -0.45 22.33
CA ASP A 68 -8.89 0.41 23.48
C ASP A 68 -9.76 -0.30 24.53
N ARG A 69 -10.01 0.35 25.66
CA ARG A 69 -10.84 -0.19 26.77
C ARG A 69 -12.29 -0.44 26.35
N LYS A 70 -12.76 0.16 25.26
CA LYS A 70 -14.10 -0.04 24.69
C LYS A 70 -14.13 -1.20 23.68
N GLY A 71 -13.00 -1.89 23.46
CA GLY A 71 -12.87 -2.99 22.51
C GLY A 71 -12.74 -2.56 21.06
N ARG A 72 -12.59 -1.27 20.75
CA ARG A 72 -12.40 -0.79 19.39
C ARG A 72 -10.94 -1.04 18.97
N VAL A 73 -10.76 -1.57 17.78
CA VAL A 73 -9.42 -1.83 17.23
C VAL A 73 -8.67 -0.53 16.98
N THR A 74 -7.43 -0.45 17.47
CA THR A 74 -6.56 0.74 17.38
C THR A 74 -5.25 0.49 16.64
N SER A 75 -5.02 -0.72 16.12
CA SER A 75 -3.80 -1.09 15.37
C SER A 75 -3.56 -0.16 14.16
N HIS A 76 -4.63 0.26 13.46
CA HIS A 76 -4.55 1.18 12.33
C HIS A 76 -4.04 2.57 12.75
N LEU A 77 -4.53 3.11 13.88
CA LEU A 77 -4.08 4.39 14.45
C LEU A 77 -2.63 4.31 14.93
N SER A 78 -2.27 3.20 15.59
CA SER A 78 -0.89 2.97 16.04
C SER A 78 0.08 2.96 14.85
N GLY A 79 -0.25 2.21 13.80
CA GLY A 79 0.57 2.18 12.58
C GLY A 79 0.62 3.54 11.91
N LEU A 80 -0.52 4.17 11.71
CA LEU A 80 -0.63 5.45 11.03
C LEU A 80 0.20 6.52 11.76
N PHE A 81 0.05 6.67 13.07
CA PHE A 81 0.80 7.66 13.84
C PHE A 81 2.30 7.40 13.81
N PHE A 82 2.74 6.27 14.35
CA PHE A 82 4.19 6.03 14.55
C PHE A 82 4.96 5.81 13.25
N ARG A 83 4.35 5.22 12.21
CA ARG A 83 5.05 5.05 10.92
C ARG A 83 5.11 6.35 10.14
N THR A 84 4.05 7.15 10.19
CA THR A 84 4.02 8.43 9.48
C THR A 84 4.95 9.45 10.12
N THR A 85 4.99 9.55 11.46
CA THR A 85 5.95 10.41 12.16
C THR A 85 7.38 10.00 11.86
N ASN A 86 7.68 8.69 11.80
CA ASN A 86 9.00 8.21 11.41
C ASN A 86 9.39 8.65 9.98
N MET A 87 8.47 8.53 9.01
CA MET A 87 8.73 9.01 7.64
C MET A 87 8.95 10.52 7.60
N ILE A 88 8.19 11.30 8.37
CA ILE A 88 8.35 12.75 8.47
C ILE A 88 9.70 13.11 9.10
N LYS A 89 10.15 12.39 10.13
CA LYS A 89 11.46 12.58 10.75
C LYS A 89 12.59 12.37 9.74
N GLU A 90 12.46 11.40 8.86
CA GLU A 90 13.41 11.17 7.75
C GLU A 90 13.28 12.21 6.61
N GLY A 91 12.31 13.09 6.67
CA GLY A 91 12.14 14.21 5.74
C GLY A 91 11.18 14.00 4.60
N LEU A 92 10.40 12.94 4.62
CA LEU A 92 9.40 12.70 3.59
C LEU A 92 8.20 13.66 3.76
N ARG A 93 7.61 14.04 2.64
CA ARG A 93 6.31 14.72 2.58
C ARG A 93 5.26 13.72 2.14
N ILE A 94 4.33 13.38 3.02
CA ILE A 94 3.37 12.29 2.79
C ILE A 94 2.02 12.86 2.36
N VAL A 95 1.39 12.20 1.39
CA VAL A 95 -0.02 12.38 1.01
C VAL A 95 -0.68 11.01 1.10
N TYR A 96 -1.76 10.87 1.86
CA TYR A 96 -2.55 9.65 1.84
C TYR A 96 -3.67 9.72 0.82
N VAL A 97 -3.94 8.61 0.16
CA VAL A 97 -5.03 8.50 -0.81
C VAL A 97 -5.93 7.33 -0.39
N PHE A 98 -7.20 7.61 -0.22
CA PHE A 98 -8.20 6.61 0.16
C PHE A 98 -9.11 6.29 -1.04
N ASP A 99 -9.55 5.03 -1.14
CA ASP A 99 -10.49 4.60 -2.16
C ASP A 99 -11.84 5.31 -2.01
N GLY A 100 -12.50 5.51 -3.14
CA GLY A 100 -13.89 5.92 -3.22
C GLY A 100 -14.80 4.73 -3.53
N GLN A 101 -15.68 4.90 -4.51
CA GLN A 101 -16.60 3.86 -4.92
C GLN A 101 -15.93 2.85 -5.85
N PRO A 102 -15.91 1.55 -5.49
CA PRO A 102 -15.29 0.55 -6.35
C PRO A 102 -16.03 0.41 -7.68
N PRO A 103 -15.31 0.20 -8.81
CA PRO A 103 -15.93 -0.09 -10.10
C PRO A 103 -16.82 -1.34 -10.04
N GLU A 104 -17.86 -1.37 -10.87
CA GLU A 104 -18.80 -2.51 -10.94
C GLU A 104 -18.09 -3.85 -11.16
N LEU A 105 -17.07 -3.88 -12.04
CA LEU A 105 -16.28 -5.07 -12.34
C LEU A 105 -15.53 -5.63 -11.13
N LYS A 106 -15.23 -4.80 -10.11
CA LYS A 106 -14.56 -5.24 -8.89
C LYS A 106 -15.49 -5.94 -7.90
N LYS A 107 -16.81 -5.75 -8.00
CA LYS A 107 -17.79 -6.24 -7.01
C LYS A 107 -17.74 -7.76 -6.82
N ALA A 108 -17.57 -8.53 -7.89
CA ALA A 108 -17.49 -9.98 -7.82
C ALA A 108 -16.26 -10.44 -7.00
N ILE A 109 -15.11 -9.83 -7.25
CA ILE A 109 -13.87 -10.16 -6.54
C ILE A 109 -13.94 -9.70 -5.07
N LEU A 110 -14.56 -8.55 -4.80
CA LEU A 110 -14.80 -8.09 -3.43
C LEU A 110 -15.65 -9.06 -2.62
N ARG A 111 -16.71 -9.65 -3.21
CA ARG A 111 -17.53 -10.70 -2.56
C ARG A 111 -16.69 -11.93 -2.20
N LYS A 112 -15.89 -12.44 -3.15
CA LYS A 112 -14.98 -13.57 -2.87
C LYS A 112 -13.97 -13.27 -1.76
N ARG A 113 -13.44 -12.04 -1.72
CA ARG A 113 -12.53 -11.62 -0.64
C ARG A 113 -13.24 -11.59 0.70
N LEU A 114 -14.50 -11.12 0.74
CA LEU A 114 -15.30 -11.13 1.96
C LEU A 114 -15.52 -12.55 2.48
N GLU A 115 -15.92 -13.47 1.62
CA GLU A 115 -16.12 -14.90 1.97
C GLU A 115 -14.84 -15.54 2.52
N LEU A 116 -13.68 -15.25 1.90
CA LEU A 116 -12.38 -15.74 2.39
C LEU A 116 -12.03 -15.17 3.77
N ARG A 117 -12.31 -13.88 4.03
CA ARG A 117 -12.11 -13.25 5.34
C ARG A 117 -13.02 -13.84 6.40
N GLU A 118 -14.28 -14.09 6.09
CA GLU A 118 -15.22 -14.75 6.99
C GLU A 118 -14.81 -16.19 7.34
N LYS A 119 -14.31 -16.93 6.32
CA LYS A 119 -13.72 -18.25 6.55
C LYS A 119 -12.51 -18.16 7.48
N ALA A 120 -11.61 -17.22 7.21
CA ALA A 120 -10.42 -17.01 8.05
C ALA A 120 -10.80 -16.60 9.48
N ARG A 121 -11.86 -15.80 9.66
CA ARG A 121 -12.39 -15.43 10.99
C ARG A 121 -12.89 -16.66 11.77
N ARG A 122 -13.59 -17.59 11.12
CA ARG A 122 -14.03 -18.85 11.74
C ARG A 122 -12.83 -19.70 12.15
N LEU A 123 -11.88 -19.94 11.24
CA LEU A 123 -10.66 -20.70 11.53
C LEU A 123 -9.82 -20.07 12.65
N TYR A 124 -9.80 -18.74 12.73
CA TYR A 124 -9.17 -18.02 13.83
C TYR A 124 -9.81 -18.37 15.18
N SER A 125 -11.13 -18.36 15.27
CA SER A 125 -11.86 -18.69 16.50
C SER A 125 -11.65 -20.15 16.92
N GLU A 126 -11.63 -21.06 15.95
CA GLU A 126 -11.37 -22.50 16.16
C GLU A 126 -9.95 -22.73 16.68
N ALA A 127 -8.94 -22.12 16.04
CA ALA A 127 -7.54 -22.22 16.45
C ALA A 127 -7.30 -21.64 17.86
N LEU A 128 -7.96 -20.52 18.21
CA LEU A 128 -7.89 -19.98 19.57
C LEU A 128 -8.49 -20.93 20.61
N ALA A 129 -9.65 -21.53 20.31
CA ALA A 129 -10.30 -22.50 21.21
C ALA A 129 -9.46 -23.78 21.40
N ALA A 130 -8.73 -24.19 20.36
CA ALA A 130 -7.81 -25.32 20.40
C ALA A 130 -6.45 -25.01 21.06
N GLY A 131 -6.16 -23.74 21.38
CA GLY A 131 -4.86 -23.30 21.91
C GLY A 131 -3.72 -23.25 20.88
N GLU A 132 -4.04 -23.34 19.58
CA GLU A 132 -3.10 -23.31 18.46
C GLU A 132 -2.69 -21.88 18.10
N LEU A 133 -1.87 -21.24 18.94
CA LEU A 133 -1.56 -19.82 18.84
C LEU A 133 -0.87 -19.41 17.52
N GLU A 134 -0.07 -20.26 16.90
CA GLU A 134 0.56 -19.96 15.62
C GLU A 134 -0.44 -19.95 14.47
N GLU A 135 -1.33 -20.95 14.41
CA GLU A 135 -2.41 -20.99 13.42
C GLU A 135 -3.41 -19.83 13.66
N ALA A 136 -3.76 -19.55 14.92
CA ALA A 136 -4.58 -18.42 15.27
C ALA A 136 -3.98 -17.09 14.76
N ARG A 137 -2.68 -16.84 14.93
CA ARG A 137 -2.00 -15.64 14.38
C ARG A 137 -2.09 -15.55 12.86
N LYS A 138 -1.92 -16.67 12.16
CA LYS A 138 -2.03 -16.73 10.71
C LYS A 138 -3.43 -16.36 10.23
N TYR A 139 -4.47 -16.98 10.80
CA TYR A 139 -5.87 -16.69 10.44
C TYR A 139 -6.30 -15.29 10.90
N ALA A 140 -5.80 -14.81 12.02
CA ALA A 140 -6.05 -13.45 12.49
C ALA A 140 -5.59 -12.40 11.47
N ALA A 141 -4.41 -12.59 10.86
CA ALA A 141 -3.92 -11.68 9.81
C ALA A 141 -4.81 -11.72 8.55
N GLN A 142 -5.29 -12.92 8.18
CA GLN A 142 -6.16 -13.11 7.01
C GLN A 142 -7.60 -12.60 7.22
N SER A 143 -8.08 -12.58 8.45
CA SER A 143 -9.43 -12.12 8.83
C SER A 143 -9.53 -10.61 9.03
N ALA A 144 -8.43 -9.85 8.91
CA ALA A 144 -8.42 -8.41 9.10
C ALA A 144 -9.46 -7.74 8.17
N THR A 145 -10.31 -6.91 8.75
CA THR A 145 -11.34 -6.14 8.04
C THR A 145 -11.17 -4.67 8.39
N LEU A 146 -11.20 -3.82 7.40
CA LEU A 146 -11.20 -2.38 7.60
C LEU A 146 -12.66 -1.91 7.73
N GLU A 147 -13.00 -1.39 8.89
CA GLU A 147 -14.33 -0.88 9.19
C GLU A 147 -14.39 0.63 8.94
N SER A 148 -15.59 1.16 8.69
CA SER A 148 -15.77 2.59 8.33
C SER A 148 -15.20 3.53 9.39
N TYR A 149 -15.37 3.22 10.69
CA TYR A 149 -14.84 4.05 11.77
C TYR A 149 -13.31 4.13 11.77
N MET A 150 -12.63 3.08 11.26
CA MET A 150 -11.16 3.07 11.17
C MET A 150 -10.66 4.07 10.12
N VAL A 151 -11.35 4.18 9.00
CA VAL A 151 -11.05 5.18 7.97
C VAL A 151 -11.36 6.59 8.50
N GLU A 152 -12.50 6.75 9.17
CA GLU A 152 -12.89 8.03 9.78
C GLU A 152 -11.88 8.50 10.83
N THR A 153 -11.46 7.62 11.74
CA THR A 153 -10.46 7.97 12.76
C THR A 153 -9.07 8.18 12.15
N ALA A 154 -8.71 7.45 11.10
CA ALA A 154 -7.48 7.65 10.37
C ALA A 154 -7.43 9.04 9.70
N THR A 155 -8.51 9.44 9.02
CA THR A 155 -8.58 10.77 8.38
C THR A 155 -8.59 11.90 9.40
N LYS A 156 -9.27 11.75 10.54
CA LYS A 156 -9.20 12.69 11.67
C LYS A 156 -7.77 12.83 12.21
N LEU A 157 -7.04 11.72 12.32
CA LEU A 157 -5.65 11.74 12.76
C LEU A 157 -4.75 12.46 11.75
N LEU A 158 -4.89 12.16 10.46
CA LEU A 158 -4.12 12.83 9.40
C LEU A 158 -4.39 14.34 9.40
N ASP A 159 -5.65 14.75 9.55
CA ASP A 159 -6.01 16.16 9.64
C ASP A 159 -5.37 16.83 10.86
N ALA A 160 -5.39 16.18 12.03
CA ALA A 160 -4.72 16.69 13.23
C ALA A 160 -3.18 16.70 13.08
N MET A 161 -2.60 15.78 12.33
CA MET A 161 -1.17 15.76 12.02
C MET A 161 -0.78 16.75 10.90
N GLY A 162 -1.74 17.48 10.32
CA GLY A 162 -1.50 18.43 9.23
C GLY A 162 -1.08 17.76 7.92
N ILE A 163 -1.42 16.50 7.72
CA ILE A 163 -1.04 15.69 6.56
C ILE A 163 -2.18 15.67 5.54
N PRO A 164 -1.95 16.11 4.30
CA PRO A 164 -2.98 16.08 3.28
C PRO A 164 -3.41 14.66 2.94
N TYR A 165 -4.70 14.48 2.70
CA TYR A 165 -5.24 13.26 2.15
C TYR A 165 -6.30 13.55 1.08
N ILE A 166 -6.47 12.59 0.18
CA ILE A 166 -7.46 12.64 -0.91
C ILE A 166 -8.35 11.41 -0.80
N VAL A 167 -9.65 11.59 -0.91
CA VAL A 167 -10.58 10.51 -1.20
C VAL A 167 -10.76 10.49 -2.73
N ALA A 168 -10.30 9.41 -3.35
CA ALA A 168 -10.42 9.18 -4.78
C ALA A 168 -11.90 8.99 -5.18
N PRO A 169 -12.30 9.27 -6.41
CA PRO A 169 -13.63 8.91 -6.88
C PRO A 169 -13.82 7.39 -6.98
N SER A 170 -12.73 6.67 -7.27
CA SER A 170 -12.69 5.21 -7.40
C SER A 170 -11.48 4.63 -6.67
N GLU A 171 -10.48 4.11 -7.39
CA GLU A 171 -9.31 3.43 -6.83
C GLU A 171 -8.26 4.43 -6.28
N GLY A 172 -7.87 4.26 -5.02
CA GLY A 172 -6.84 5.07 -4.38
C GLY A 172 -5.47 4.93 -5.06
N GLU A 173 -5.11 3.71 -5.50
CA GLU A 173 -3.87 3.49 -6.26
C GLU A 173 -3.84 4.26 -7.58
N ALA A 174 -4.98 4.34 -8.28
CA ALA A 174 -5.09 5.13 -9.51
C ALA A 174 -4.87 6.62 -9.23
N GLN A 175 -5.48 7.14 -8.17
CA GLN A 175 -5.29 8.53 -7.76
C GLN A 175 -3.86 8.80 -7.30
N ALA A 176 -3.23 7.89 -6.54
CA ALA A 176 -1.84 8.01 -6.12
C ALA A 176 -0.87 8.00 -7.31
N ALA A 177 -1.11 7.11 -8.29
CA ALA A 177 -0.35 7.06 -9.53
C ALA A 177 -0.52 8.34 -10.36
N TYR A 178 -1.74 8.90 -10.41
CA TYR A 178 -2.03 10.16 -11.09
C TYR A 178 -1.27 11.35 -10.48
N LEU A 179 -1.21 11.46 -9.15
CA LEU A 179 -0.42 12.49 -8.46
C LEU A 179 1.06 12.39 -8.84
N ALA A 180 1.60 11.18 -8.89
CA ALA A 180 2.99 10.94 -9.26
C ALA A 180 3.25 11.22 -10.74
N ALA A 181 2.33 10.85 -11.63
CA ALA A 181 2.45 11.11 -13.07
C ALA A 181 2.40 12.60 -13.42
N ARG A 182 1.64 13.39 -12.64
CA ARG A 182 1.60 14.85 -12.76
C ARG A 182 2.83 15.56 -12.18
N GLY A 183 3.62 14.85 -11.35
CA GLY A 183 4.73 15.47 -10.61
C GLY A 183 4.32 16.18 -9.32
N ASP A 184 3.04 16.11 -8.90
CA ASP A 184 2.56 16.66 -7.62
C ASP A 184 3.11 15.85 -6.43
N THR A 185 3.41 14.56 -6.66
CA THR A 185 4.25 13.71 -5.82
C THR A 185 5.40 13.12 -6.64
N TRP A 186 6.51 12.79 -5.97
CA TRP A 186 7.67 12.20 -6.64
C TRP A 186 7.46 10.74 -7.04
N ALA A 187 6.68 10.00 -6.23
CA ALA A 187 6.35 8.60 -6.45
C ALA A 187 5.01 8.27 -5.81
N SER A 188 4.38 7.19 -6.26
CA SER A 188 3.34 6.49 -5.48
C SER A 188 3.98 5.41 -4.61
N ALA A 189 3.37 5.12 -3.46
CA ALA A 189 3.77 4.02 -2.58
C ALA A 189 2.61 3.06 -2.34
N SER A 190 2.83 1.80 -2.73
CA SER A 190 1.92 0.67 -2.52
C SER A 190 2.73 -0.61 -2.39
N GLN A 191 2.14 -1.66 -1.82
CA GLN A 191 2.73 -3.01 -1.87
C GLN A 191 2.44 -3.72 -3.19
N ASP A 192 1.38 -3.31 -3.86
CA ASP A 192 0.92 -3.91 -5.08
C ASP A 192 1.60 -3.26 -6.30
N PHE A 193 1.66 -3.98 -7.41
CA PHE A 193 2.23 -3.47 -8.65
C PHE A 193 1.21 -2.71 -9.50
N ASP A 194 -0.04 -2.66 -9.06
CA ASP A 194 -1.15 -2.08 -9.83
C ASP A 194 -0.92 -0.58 -10.10
N SER A 195 -0.21 0.12 -9.21
CA SER A 195 0.23 1.50 -9.45
C SER A 195 1.02 1.68 -10.75
N LEU A 196 1.80 0.66 -11.20
CA LEU A 196 2.49 0.69 -12.49
C LEU A 196 1.51 0.59 -13.66
N LEU A 197 0.43 -0.19 -13.50
CA LEU A 197 -0.64 -0.31 -14.48
C LEU A 197 -1.40 1.02 -14.61
N PHE A 198 -1.62 1.72 -13.49
CA PHE A 198 -2.20 3.06 -13.44
C PHE A 198 -1.27 4.17 -13.93
N GLY A 199 0.01 3.85 -14.22
CA GLY A 199 0.95 4.75 -14.88
C GLY A 199 1.79 5.60 -13.96
N THR A 200 2.06 5.17 -12.74
CA THR A 200 3.05 5.84 -11.91
C THR A 200 4.45 5.79 -12.55
N PRO A 201 5.19 6.89 -12.58
CA PRO A 201 6.58 6.86 -13.08
C PRO A 201 7.54 6.18 -12.10
N ARG A 202 7.21 6.19 -10.81
CA ARG A 202 7.99 5.57 -9.74
C ARG A 202 7.05 4.93 -8.73
N LEU A 203 7.29 3.67 -8.42
CA LEU A 203 6.60 2.93 -7.36
C LEU A 203 7.59 2.66 -6.22
N VAL A 204 7.24 3.09 -5.01
CA VAL A 204 7.98 2.75 -3.79
C VAL A 204 7.21 1.65 -3.04
N ARG A 205 7.84 0.49 -2.87
CA ARG A 205 7.28 -0.62 -2.11
C ARG A 205 7.91 -0.68 -0.71
N ASN A 206 7.26 -1.36 0.20
CA ASN A 206 7.70 -1.58 1.59
C ASN A 206 7.80 -0.31 2.47
N LEU A 207 7.36 0.86 1.99
CA LEU A 207 7.52 2.13 2.70
C LEU A 207 6.87 2.11 4.10
N SER A 208 5.67 1.57 4.22
CA SER A 208 4.90 1.51 5.49
C SER A 208 5.40 0.47 6.49
N ILE A 209 6.26 -0.47 6.04
CA ILE A 209 6.73 -1.60 6.85
C ILE A 209 8.23 -1.63 7.06
N VAL A 210 8.92 -0.55 6.71
CA VAL A 210 10.38 -0.41 6.90
C VAL A 210 10.79 -0.72 8.33
N GLY A 211 11.93 -1.39 8.49
CA GLY A 211 12.55 -1.71 9.75
C GLY A 211 12.71 -3.21 10.01
N ARG A 212 13.05 -3.57 11.22
CA ARG A 212 13.32 -4.98 11.62
C ARG A 212 12.01 -5.76 11.77
N ARG A 213 11.90 -6.87 11.08
CA ARG A 213 10.76 -7.78 11.15
C ARG A 213 11.21 -9.18 11.56
N LYS A 214 10.51 -9.78 12.53
CA LYS A 214 10.73 -11.18 12.91
C LYS A 214 10.15 -12.11 11.83
N LEU A 215 10.94 -13.12 11.42
CA LEU A 215 10.46 -14.13 10.49
C LEU A 215 9.45 -15.06 11.19
N PRO A 216 8.35 -15.45 10.50
CA PRO A 216 7.38 -16.39 11.05
C PRO A 216 8.05 -17.73 11.39
N GLY A 217 7.74 -18.28 12.58
CA GLY A 217 8.26 -19.57 13.04
C GLY A 217 9.77 -19.61 13.33
N ARG A 218 10.49 -18.48 13.24
CA ARG A 218 11.93 -18.38 13.53
C ARG A 218 12.24 -17.25 14.50
N ASN A 219 13.34 -17.38 15.25
CA ASN A 219 13.83 -16.29 16.11
C ASN A 219 14.86 -15.39 15.38
N GLU A 220 14.62 -15.16 14.10
CA GLU A 220 15.46 -14.38 13.21
C GLU A 220 14.72 -13.11 12.78
N TYR A 221 15.49 -12.02 12.65
CA TYR A 221 14.97 -10.74 12.18
C TYR A 221 15.58 -10.39 10.83
N VAL A 222 14.75 -9.92 9.91
CA VAL A 222 15.19 -9.33 8.65
C VAL A 222 14.95 -7.83 8.67
N SER A 223 15.88 -7.08 8.09
CA SER A 223 15.66 -5.66 7.80
C SER A 223 14.83 -5.56 6.51
N ILE A 224 13.76 -4.77 6.56
CA ILE A 224 12.94 -4.44 5.39
C ILE A 224 13.30 -3.02 5.01
N GLU A 225 13.80 -2.87 3.79
CA GLU A 225 14.11 -1.58 3.18
C GLU A 225 13.08 -1.26 2.08
N PRO A 226 12.84 0.03 1.78
CA PRO A 226 12.03 0.39 0.65
C PRO A 226 12.64 -0.08 -0.67
N GLU A 227 11.78 -0.48 -1.60
CA GLU A 227 12.15 -0.85 -2.97
C GLU A 227 11.58 0.20 -3.93
N LEU A 228 12.44 0.81 -4.72
CA LEU A 228 12.05 1.74 -5.78
C LEU A 228 12.01 1.01 -7.11
N ILE A 229 10.87 1.06 -7.79
CA ILE A 229 10.71 0.59 -9.17
C ILE A 229 10.49 1.80 -10.07
N THR A 230 11.35 1.93 -11.09
CA THR A 230 11.26 3.00 -12.09
C THR A 230 10.59 2.46 -13.35
N ALA A 231 9.42 3.01 -13.71
CA ALA A 231 8.63 2.53 -14.85
C ALA A 231 9.37 2.64 -16.19
N GLU A 232 10.11 3.71 -16.41
CA GLU A 232 10.93 3.89 -17.63
C GLU A 232 11.95 2.76 -17.82
N LYS A 233 12.68 2.43 -16.74
CA LYS A 233 13.65 1.31 -16.77
C LYS A 233 12.95 -0.03 -16.98
N LEU A 234 11.79 -0.23 -16.34
CA LEU A 234 10.98 -1.44 -16.51
C LEU A 234 10.56 -1.62 -17.97
N PHE A 235 9.98 -0.58 -18.56
CA PHE A 235 9.49 -0.64 -19.95
C PHE A 235 10.63 -0.80 -20.96
N SER A 236 11.72 -0.07 -20.80
CA SER A 236 12.87 -0.18 -21.70
C SER A 236 13.53 -1.55 -21.65
N SER A 237 13.72 -2.12 -20.46
CA SER A 237 14.33 -3.43 -20.28
C SER A 237 13.46 -4.58 -20.80
N LEU A 238 12.14 -4.48 -20.64
CA LEU A 238 11.21 -5.49 -21.17
C LEU A 238 10.88 -5.28 -22.65
N GLY A 239 11.18 -4.10 -23.21
CA GLY A 239 10.79 -3.72 -24.57
C GLY A 239 9.27 -3.72 -24.76
N ILE A 240 8.51 -3.27 -23.76
CA ILE A 240 7.04 -3.16 -23.79
C ILE A 240 6.63 -1.77 -23.31
N GLY A 241 5.39 -1.37 -23.63
CA GLY A 241 4.78 -0.17 -23.08
C GLY A 241 3.79 -0.47 -21.94
N ARG A 242 3.18 0.58 -21.44
CA ARG A 242 2.16 0.46 -20.36
C ARG A 242 0.96 -0.37 -20.80
N ARG A 243 0.51 -0.24 -22.05
CA ARG A 243 -0.64 -1.01 -22.58
C ARG A 243 -0.35 -2.52 -22.54
N GLU A 244 0.83 -2.93 -23.01
CA GLU A 244 1.24 -4.33 -22.98
C GLU A 244 1.40 -4.85 -21.55
N LEU A 245 1.89 -4.02 -20.62
CA LEU A 245 1.93 -4.39 -19.20
C LEU A 245 0.54 -4.62 -18.62
N VAL A 246 -0.44 -3.79 -18.98
CA VAL A 246 -1.85 -3.98 -18.60
C VAL A 246 -2.41 -5.26 -19.22
N ASP A 247 -2.14 -5.54 -20.48
CA ASP A 247 -2.56 -6.77 -21.16
C ASP A 247 -1.96 -8.02 -20.51
N MET A 248 -0.68 -7.97 -20.09
CA MET A 248 -0.07 -9.03 -19.31
C MET A 248 -0.79 -9.23 -17.97
N ALA A 249 -1.08 -8.12 -17.27
CA ALA A 249 -1.79 -8.15 -16.00
C ALA A 249 -3.18 -8.79 -16.14
N ILE A 250 -3.91 -8.49 -17.20
CA ILE A 250 -5.21 -9.10 -17.52
C ILE A 250 -5.06 -10.62 -17.67
N LEU A 251 -4.06 -11.11 -18.40
CA LEU A 251 -3.81 -12.54 -18.56
C LEU A 251 -3.45 -13.24 -17.24
N ILE A 252 -2.69 -12.57 -16.37
CA ILE A 252 -2.29 -13.08 -15.04
C ILE A 252 -3.47 -13.08 -14.07
N GLY A 253 -4.32 -12.05 -14.18
CA GLY A 253 -5.46 -11.73 -13.33
C GLY A 253 -5.25 -10.47 -12.51
N THR A 254 -6.29 -9.68 -12.43
CA THR A 254 -6.38 -8.38 -11.76
C THR A 254 -7.51 -8.39 -10.74
N ASP A 255 -7.76 -7.25 -10.12
CA ASP A 255 -8.94 -7.02 -9.27
C ASP A 255 -10.26 -6.98 -10.04
N TYR A 256 -10.22 -7.03 -11.38
CA TYR A 256 -11.38 -6.94 -12.26
C TYR A 256 -11.62 -8.21 -13.08
N PHE A 257 -10.62 -9.08 -13.17
CA PHE A 257 -10.68 -10.33 -13.91
C PHE A 257 -9.71 -11.35 -13.31
N GLU A 258 -10.17 -12.59 -13.08
CA GLU A 258 -9.34 -13.62 -12.41
C GLU A 258 -8.13 -14.08 -13.23
N GLY A 259 -8.06 -13.67 -14.49
CA GLY A 259 -7.02 -14.09 -15.41
C GLY A 259 -7.22 -15.49 -15.94
N VAL A 260 -6.19 -16.04 -16.57
CA VAL A 260 -6.20 -17.35 -17.18
C VAL A 260 -5.45 -18.34 -16.33
N LYS A 261 -6.09 -19.42 -15.90
CA LYS A 261 -5.47 -20.46 -15.08
C LYS A 261 -4.20 -21.00 -15.75
N GLY A 262 -3.10 -20.97 -14.99
CA GLY A 262 -1.78 -21.47 -15.44
C GLY A 262 -0.97 -20.46 -16.24
N ILE A 263 -1.42 -19.19 -16.32
CA ILE A 263 -0.63 -18.09 -16.88
C ILE A 263 -0.10 -17.23 -15.72
N GLY A 264 1.21 -17.30 -15.54
CA GLY A 264 1.96 -16.42 -14.64
C GLY A 264 2.72 -15.34 -15.43
N PRO A 265 3.48 -14.45 -14.74
CA PRO A 265 4.13 -13.28 -15.34
C PRO A 265 4.98 -13.59 -16.57
N LYS A 266 5.88 -14.58 -16.49
CA LYS A 266 6.77 -14.96 -17.60
C LYS A 266 6.01 -15.46 -18.83
N LYS A 267 4.96 -16.26 -18.61
CA LYS A 267 4.14 -16.77 -19.70
C LYS A 267 3.29 -15.67 -20.32
N ALA A 268 2.72 -14.78 -19.50
CA ALA A 268 1.98 -13.61 -19.98
C ALA A 268 2.89 -12.70 -20.83
N TYR A 269 4.11 -12.43 -20.38
CA TYR A 269 5.10 -11.67 -21.14
C TYR A 269 5.35 -12.26 -22.52
N ASN A 270 5.65 -13.57 -22.60
CA ASN A 270 5.89 -14.22 -23.88
C ASN A 270 4.65 -14.18 -24.79
N LEU A 271 3.46 -14.39 -24.25
CA LEU A 271 2.21 -14.32 -25.01
C LEU A 271 1.98 -12.92 -25.57
N ILE A 272 2.17 -11.87 -24.79
CA ILE A 272 2.00 -10.49 -25.25
C ILE A 272 3.08 -10.10 -26.26
N LYS A 273 4.33 -10.50 -26.05
CA LYS A 273 5.41 -10.27 -27.05
C LYS A 273 5.11 -10.96 -28.37
N THR A 274 4.49 -12.13 -28.37
CA THR A 274 4.19 -12.92 -29.58
C THR A 274 2.91 -12.44 -30.26
N HIS A 275 1.86 -12.11 -29.52
CA HIS A 275 0.53 -11.86 -30.05
C HIS A 275 0.10 -10.38 -30.02
N GLY A 276 0.81 -9.52 -29.28
CA GLY A 276 0.61 -8.08 -29.24
C GLY A 276 -0.51 -7.60 -28.28
N SER A 277 -1.50 -8.43 -27.98
CA SER A 277 -2.59 -8.04 -27.06
C SER A 277 -3.17 -9.22 -26.28
N ALA A 278 -3.87 -8.93 -25.19
CA ALA A 278 -4.55 -9.94 -24.38
C ALA A 278 -5.62 -10.71 -25.20
N GLU A 279 -6.38 -10.04 -26.05
CA GLU A 279 -7.41 -10.66 -26.90
C GLU A 279 -6.79 -11.64 -27.89
N ALA A 280 -5.70 -11.22 -28.59
CA ALA A 280 -5.00 -12.07 -29.54
C ALA A 280 -4.36 -13.28 -28.85
N ALA A 281 -3.79 -13.09 -27.65
CA ALA A 281 -3.25 -14.17 -26.84
C ALA A 281 -4.33 -15.16 -26.37
N LEU A 282 -5.49 -14.67 -25.92
CA LEU A 282 -6.63 -15.51 -25.52
C LEU A 282 -7.16 -16.33 -26.71
N LYS A 283 -7.31 -15.70 -27.87
CA LYS A 283 -7.71 -16.37 -29.11
C LYS A 283 -6.75 -17.49 -29.49
N ALA A 284 -5.45 -17.25 -29.42
CA ALA A 284 -4.42 -18.25 -29.71
C ALA A 284 -4.44 -19.42 -28.72
N LEU A 285 -4.88 -19.18 -27.48
CA LEU A 285 -5.06 -20.21 -26.45
C LEU A 285 -6.42 -20.96 -26.56
N GLY A 286 -7.28 -20.60 -27.53
CA GLY A 286 -8.63 -21.13 -27.64
C GLY A 286 -9.54 -20.76 -26.47
N LYS A 287 -9.27 -19.62 -25.82
CA LYS A 287 -10.00 -19.14 -24.65
C LYS A 287 -10.87 -17.94 -25.01
N GLN A 288 -12.08 -17.90 -24.45
CA GLN A 288 -12.94 -16.72 -24.49
C GLN A 288 -12.96 -16.09 -23.11
N PRO A 289 -12.74 -14.77 -22.99
CA PRO A 289 -12.85 -14.08 -21.72
C PRO A 289 -14.31 -14.00 -21.26
N GLU A 290 -14.53 -14.13 -19.95
CA GLU A 290 -15.86 -13.96 -19.32
C GLU A 290 -16.21 -12.46 -19.10
N VAL A 291 -15.26 -11.56 -19.40
CA VAL A 291 -15.38 -10.11 -19.22
C VAL A 291 -14.94 -9.39 -20.50
N ASP A 292 -15.41 -8.18 -20.67
CA ASP A 292 -14.91 -7.28 -21.71
C ASP A 292 -13.48 -6.83 -21.37
N ILE A 293 -12.49 -7.35 -22.12
CA ILE A 293 -11.06 -7.05 -21.92
C ILE A 293 -10.77 -5.56 -22.14
N GLU A 294 -11.44 -4.92 -23.12
CA GLU A 294 -11.25 -3.49 -23.36
C GLU A 294 -11.79 -2.66 -22.19
N ALA A 295 -12.92 -3.04 -21.60
CA ALA A 295 -13.43 -2.38 -20.40
C ALA A 295 -12.47 -2.51 -19.21
N VAL A 296 -11.88 -3.70 -18.99
CA VAL A 296 -10.86 -3.90 -17.94
C VAL A 296 -9.61 -3.07 -18.23
N ARG A 297 -9.14 -3.05 -19.47
CA ARG A 297 -7.98 -2.26 -19.89
C ARG A 297 -8.20 -0.77 -19.65
N LYS A 298 -9.40 -0.27 -19.98
CA LYS A 298 -9.76 1.14 -19.80
C LYS A 298 -9.71 1.56 -18.33
N LEU A 299 -10.10 0.70 -17.39
CA LEU A 299 -9.99 1.00 -15.96
C LEU A 299 -8.54 1.35 -15.53
N PHE A 300 -7.55 0.70 -16.15
CA PHE A 300 -6.15 0.98 -15.85
C PHE A 300 -5.59 2.17 -16.65
N LEU A 301 -5.90 2.26 -17.95
CA LEU A 301 -5.31 3.26 -18.83
C LEU A 301 -5.95 4.64 -18.69
N GLU A 302 -7.25 4.69 -18.40
CA GLU A 302 -8.07 5.90 -18.26
C GLU A 302 -8.85 5.87 -16.94
N PRO A 303 -8.19 5.74 -15.77
CA PRO A 303 -8.89 5.64 -14.50
C PRO A 303 -9.63 6.93 -14.16
N GLU A 304 -10.74 6.77 -13.44
CA GLU A 304 -11.44 7.88 -12.86
C GLU A 304 -10.63 8.47 -11.69
N VAL A 305 -10.23 9.73 -11.79
CA VAL A 305 -9.41 10.43 -10.80
C VAL A 305 -9.96 11.82 -10.49
N LYS A 306 -9.76 12.25 -9.27
CA LYS A 306 -10.06 13.61 -8.83
C LYS A 306 -8.97 14.55 -9.33
N LYS A 307 -9.33 15.57 -10.10
CA LYS A 307 -8.41 16.56 -10.68
C LYS A 307 -8.28 17.82 -9.82
N ASP A 308 -9.34 18.14 -9.08
CA ASP A 308 -9.40 19.30 -8.20
C ASP A 308 -9.10 18.86 -6.76
N TYR A 309 -7.87 19.11 -6.31
CA TYR A 309 -7.38 18.82 -4.95
C TYR A 309 -6.32 19.84 -4.54
N VAL A 310 -6.14 19.96 -3.24
CA VAL A 310 -5.09 20.81 -2.64
C VAL A 310 -4.18 19.90 -1.81
N LEU A 311 -2.88 20.01 -2.02
CA LEU A 311 -1.86 19.33 -1.22
C LEU A 311 -1.21 20.36 -0.30
N GLU A 312 -1.74 20.50 0.90
CA GLU A 312 -1.24 21.41 1.91
C GLU A 312 -0.77 20.63 3.14
N TRP A 313 0.51 20.77 3.46
CA TRP A 313 1.11 20.24 4.69
C TRP A 313 1.06 21.34 5.74
N ARG A 314 0.27 21.11 6.79
CA ARG A 314 0.08 22.06 7.88
C ARG A 314 0.90 21.69 9.10
N GLU A 315 0.91 22.54 10.09
CA GLU A 315 1.48 22.22 11.39
C GLU A 315 0.66 21.15 12.11
N ILE A 316 1.33 20.38 12.96
CA ILE A 316 0.67 19.38 13.79
C ILE A 316 -0.16 20.09 14.85
N ASP A 317 -1.44 19.77 14.93
CA ASP A 317 -2.31 20.15 16.04
C ASP A 317 -2.15 19.15 17.18
N ARG A 318 -1.21 19.44 18.04
CA ARG A 318 -0.80 18.58 19.15
C ARG A 318 -1.98 18.21 20.07
N GLU A 319 -2.83 19.19 20.38
CA GLU A 319 -3.97 18.97 21.28
C GLU A 319 -4.97 18.01 20.66
N ARG A 320 -5.29 18.14 19.38
CA ARG A 320 -6.17 17.22 18.66
C ARG A 320 -5.57 15.82 18.54
N VAL A 321 -4.26 15.69 18.32
CA VAL A 321 -3.60 14.37 18.27
C VAL A 321 -3.68 13.69 19.63
N ILE A 322 -3.34 14.38 20.72
CA ILE A 322 -3.40 13.84 22.08
C ILE A 322 -4.83 13.46 22.44
N LYS A 323 -5.81 14.32 22.20
CA LYS A 323 -7.22 14.04 22.44
C LYS A 323 -7.68 12.78 21.71
N LEU A 324 -7.41 12.69 20.41
CA LEU A 324 -7.84 11.54 19.59
C LEU A 324 -7.16 10.23 20.06
N LEU A 325 -5.83 10.25 20.23
CA LEU A 325 -5.09 9.03 20.53
C LEU A 325 -5.20 8.63 22.01
N CYS A 326 -5.02 9.58 22.94
CA CYS A 326 -4.93 9.26 24.37
C CYS A 326 -6.31 9.24 25.03
N ASP A 327 -7.12 10.30 24.86
CA ASP A 327 -8.39 10.41 25.59
C ASP A 327 -9.49 9.53 24.97
N GLU A 328 -9.53 9.42 23.64
CA GLU A 328 -10.57 8.69 22.92
C GLU A 328 -10.22 7.23 22.67
N HIS A 329 -8.91 6.88 22.54
CA HIS A 329 -8.43 5.56 22.14
C HIS A 329 -7.37 4.92 23.07
N ASP A 330 -7.20 5.43 24.28
CA ASP A 330 -6.37 4.86 25.36
C ASP A 330 -4.89 4.64 25.00
N PHE A 331 -4.30 5.45 24.10
CA PHE A 331 -2.85 5.42 23.87
C PHE A 331 -2.12 6.00 25.10
N SER A 332 -0.89 5.50 25.35
CA SER A 332 -0.04 6.05 26.40
C SER A 332 0.34 7.51 26.08
N PRO A 333 -0.08 8.49 26.92
CA PRO A 333 0.30 9.90 26.71
C PRO A 333 1.79 10.11 26.61
N GLU A 334 2.58 9.45 27.48
CA GLU A 334 4.03 9.55 27.48
C GLU A 334 4.65 9.16 26.13
N ARG A 335 4.15 8.09 25.51
CA ARG A 335 4.63 7.62 24.19
C ARG A 335 4.23 8.55 23.07
N VAL A 336 3.01 9.06 23.09
CA VAL A 336 2.50 9.98 22.07
C VAL A 336 3.21 11.32 22.16
N GLU A 337 3.36 11.87 23.37
CA GLU A 337 4.04 13.14 23.59
C GLU A 337 5.52 13.09 23.24
N LYS A 338 6.20 12.00 23.59
CA LYS A 338 7.59 11.79 23.19
C LYS A 338 7.75 11.84 21.67
N GLU A 339 6.88 11.13 20.93
CA GLU A 339 6.93 11.09 19.48
C GLU A 339 6.61 12.45 18.86
N LEU A 340 5.64 13.19 19.41
CA LEU A 340 5.32 14.55 18.99
C LEU A 340 6.51 15.50 19.22
N ASN A 341 7.15 15.45 20.38
CA ASN A 341 8.32 16.28 20.68
C ASN A 341 9.45 16.04 19.69
N GLU A 342 9.72 14.77 19.34
CA GLU A 342 10.77 14.42 18.39
C GLU A 342 10.46 14.94 16.97
N VAL A 343 9.24 14.74 16.48
CA VAL A 343 8.87 15.14 15.10
C VAL A 343 8.79 16.67 14.98
N GLU A 344 8.24 17.35 15.98
CA GLU A 344 8.16 18.82 16.00
C GLU A 344 9.54 19.48 16.04
N ALA A 345 10.47 18.94 16.85
CA ALA A 345 11.87 19.41 16.89
C ALA A 345 12.54 19.32 15.52
N ILE A 346 12.40 18.17 14.82
CA ILE A 346 12.99 17.96 13.50
C ILE A 346 12.34 18.90 12.46
N LEU A 347 11.02 19.09 12.50
CA LEU A 347 10.33 19.99 11.59
C LEU A 347 10.76 21.45 11.82
N ALA A 348 10.96 21.87 13.07
CA ALA A 348 11.46 23.20 13.43
C ALA A 348 12.89 23.45 12.92
N GLU A 349 13.78 22.45 13.04
CA GLU A 349 15.16 22.55 12.50
C GLU A 349 15.15 22.68 10.97
N LYS A 350 14.34 21.88 10.27
CA LYS A 350 14.22 21.94 8.81
C LYS A 350 13.68 23.29 8.32
N ARG A 351 12.73 23.89 9.04
CA ARG A 351 12.24 25.24 8.72
C ARG A 351 13.32 26.31 8.86
N LYS A 352 14.13 26.23 9.93
CA LYS A 352 15.24 27.16 10.14
C LYS A 352 16.27 27.03 9.02
N ALA A 353 16.64 25.83 8.62
CA ALA A 353 17.58 25.58 7.52
C ALA A 353 17.06 26.17 6.20
N THR A 354 15.80 25.88 5.84
CA THR A 354 15.17 26.42 4.60
C THR A 354 15.04 27.96 4.63
N SER A 355 14.81 28.57 5.79
CA SER A 355 14.78 30.03 5.94
C SER A 355 16.15 30.66 5.77
N LEU A 356 17.21 30.03 6.31
CA LEU A 356 18.59 30.45 6.15
C LEU A 356 19.06 30.37 4.68
N ASP A 357 18.74 29.25 4.00
CA ASP A 357 19.07 29.07 2.57
C ASP A 357 18.41 30.13 1.69
N ARG A 358 17.15 30.50 1.96
CA ARG A 358 16.46 31.60 1.25
C ARG A 358 17.12 32.97 1.53
N TRP A 359 17.58 33.20 2.77
CA TRP A 359 18.25 34.45 3.12
C TRP A 359 19.65 34.56 2.49
N LEU A 360 20.37 33.45 2.35
CA LEU A 360 21.70 33.41 1.71
C LEU A 360 21.65 33.43 0.17
N SER A 361 20.50 33.09 -0.43
CA SER A 361 20.32 33.04 -1.89
C SER A 361 19.63 34.27 -2.50
N GLY A 362 19.17 35.21 -1.69
CA GLY A 362 18.61 36.51 -2.10
C GLY A 362 19.56 37.65 -1.86
#